data_a02b2f5c0996866bf0cd1fc50bbc197c
#
_entry.id   a02b2f5c0996866bf0cd1fc50bbc197c
#
_cell.length_a   1.000
_cell.length_b   1.000
_cell.length_c   1.000
_cell.angle_alpha   90.00
_cell.angle_beta   90.00
_cell.angle_gamma   90.00
#
_symmetry.space_group_name_H-M   'P 1'
#
loop_
_entity.id
_entity.type
_entity.pdbx_description
1 polymer ?
#
loop_
_entity_poly.entity_id
_entity_poly.type
_entity_poly.pdbx_seq_one_letter_code
_entity_poly.pdbx_strand_id
1 'polypeptide(L)'
;MTAPLGAEGLDLLLAALELPVASLSAVTVNDLYPDAAAALQKAGLLHAEGYEVAAASPADHEDVPTAATWCPDRGAFGTFTTGAGWVPLPDMQLARYVLPIEQVLGRVIEAQRRAPGADITCIVPELLWDLGDVRLPGRAHHVQLWFARRMAHPGVWQQIKGAVRARPPARQRIILTSTRLDHLPESAIPRHAILSLHDVLAGQGDVRIGPEVLAAYLDGVPTGAAGGELVVIGDGREVHLRGAIYRFPKGDTQRRVIMHLYAAYLEGEVQVPTARIIAALDMDLSTRLRDTFKHHPAWGKLLIEKAGLCGFCLEPADQAAG
;
A
#
# COMPACT_ATOMS: atom_id res chain seq x y z
N MET A 1 5.68 -13.62 22.56
CA MET A 1 5.87 -12.31 21.89
C MET A 1 6.68 -12.55 20.63
N THR A 2 6.12 -12.31 19.47
CA THR A 2 6.83 -12.45 18.19
C THR A 2 7.70 -11.21 17.96
N ALA A 3 8.92 -11.40 17.45
CA ALA A 3 9.81 -10.30 17.15
C ALA A 3 9.20 -9.39 16.06
N PRO A 4 9.42 -8.07 16.12
CA PRO A 4 8.98 -7.16 15.08
C PRO A 4 9.68 -7.50 13.76
N LEU A 5 9.00 -7.30 12.63
CA LEU A 5 9.54 -7.55 11.29
C LEU A 5 10.54 -6.48 10.83
N GLY A 6 10.44 -5.28 11.40
CA GLY A 6 11.16 -4.11 10.88
C GLY A 6 10.55 -3.60 9.55
N ALA A 7 11.05 -2.47 9.08
CA ALA A 7 10.56 -1.85 7.84
C ALA A 7 10.83 -2.72 6.62
N GLU A 8 12.05 -3.21 6.49
CA GLU A 8 12.49 -4.03 5.34
C GLU A 8 11.74 -5.37 5.25
N GLY A 9 11.44 -6.01 6.42
CA GLY A 9 10.61 -7.21 6.47
C GLY A 9 9.16 -6.95 6.05
N LEU A 10 8.60 -5.81 6.42
CA LEU A 10 7.27 -5.39 5.96
C LEU A 10 7.25 -5.10 4.47
N ASP A 11 8.23 -4.40 3.94
CA ASP A 11 8.33 -4.09 2.52
C ASP A 11 8.46 -5.37 1.69
N LEU A 12 9.30 -6.32 2.11
CA LEU A 12 9.44 -7.62 1.45
C LEU A 12 8.12 -8.41 1.49
N LEU A 13 7.42 -8.42 2.62
CA LEU A 13 6.11 -9.08 2.75
C LEU A 13 5.09 -8.48 1.78
N LEU A 14 4.98 -7.15 1.75
CA LEU A 14 4.01 -6.45 0.90
C LEU A 14 4.34 -6.64 -0.59
N ALA A 15 5.63 -6.60 -0.96
CA ALA A 15 6.08 -6.89 -2.31
C ALA A 15 5.74 -8.34 -2.73
N ALA A 16 5.98 -9.31 -1.85
CA ALA A 16 5.66 -10.72 -2.14
C ALA A 16 4.15 -10.97 -2.27
N LEU A 17 3.30 -10.23 -1.53
CA LEU A 17 1.85 -10.29 -1.70
C LEU A 17 1.38 -9.75 -3.06
N GLU A 18 2.15 -8.92 -3.76
CA GLU A 18 1.83 -8.43 -5.11
C GLU A 18 2.28 -9.36 -6.24
N LEU A 19 3.05 -10.42 -5.96
CA LEU A 19 3.46 -11.41 -6.96
C LEU A 19 2.28 -12.28 -7.40
N PRO A 20 2.26 -12.82 -8.63
CA PRO A 20 1.22 -13.75 -9.09
C PRO A 20 1.01 -14.94 -8.15
N VAL A 21 2.09 -15.58 -7.73
CA VAL A 21 2.14 -16.53 -6.64
C VAL A 21 2.84 -15.84 -5.48
N ALA A 22 2.27 -15.89 -4.27
CA ALA A 22 2.87 -15.28 -3.08
C ALA A 22 4.07 -16.11 -2.61
N SER A 23 5.12 -16.13 -3.43
CA SER A 23 6.36 -16.88 -3.17
C SER A 23 7.59 -16.07 -3.57
N LEU A 24 8.71 -16.38 -2.95
CA LEU A 24 10.02 -15.79 -3.18
C LEU A 24 11.02 -16.87 -3.59
N SER A 25 11.93 -16.53 -4.49
CA SER A 25 13.03 -17.41 -4.87
C SER A 25 14.10 -17.49 -3.78
N ALA A 26 14.91 -18.54 -3.82
CA ALA A 26 16.06 -18.68 -2.94
C ALA A 26 17.03 -17.49 -3.04
N VAL A 27 17.24 -16.96 -4.24
CA VAL A 27 18.09 -15.77 -4.47
C VAL A 27 17.51 -14.56 -3.72
N THR A 28 16.20 -14.35 -3.82
CA THR A 28 15.55 -13.24 -3.09
C THR A 28 15.73 -13.37 -1.58
N VAL A 29 15.57 -14.59 -1.06
CA VAL A 29 15.60 -14.86 0.39
C VAL A 29 17.02 -14.89 0.96
N ASN A 30 17.97 -15.50 0.24
CA ASN A 30 19.32 -15.74 0.78
C ASN A 30 20.33 -14.65 0.40
N ASP A 31 20.16 -14.02 -0.78
CA ASP A 31 21.17 -13.11 -1.33
C ASP A 31 20.70 -11.65 -1.33
N LEU A 32 19.45 -11.37 -1.69
CA LEU A 32 18.98 -9.99 -1.82
C LEU A 32 18.44 -9.41 -0.50
N TYR A 33 17.66 -10.21 0.25
CA TYR A 33 16.98 -9.74 1.47
C TYR A 33 17.13 -10.74 2.64
N PRO A 34 18.35 -11.18 3.01
CA PRO A 34 18.55 -12.25 3.99
C PRO A 34 17.98 -11.91 5.38
N ASP A 35 18.18 -10.71 5.86
CA ASP A 35 17.72 -10.28 7.19
C ASP A 35 16.20 -10.12 7.25
N ALA A 36 15.60 -9.52 6.21
CA ALA A 36 14.17 -9.37 6.08
C ALA A 36 13.47 -10.74 5.96
N ALA A 37 14.01 -11.64 5.15
CA ALA A 37 13.50 -12.99 4.99
C ALA A 37 13.63 -13.81 6.30
N ALA A 38 14.76 -13.71 7.00
CA ALA A 38 14.93 -14.35 8.30
C ALA A 38 13.92 -13.86 9.34
N ALA A 39 13.62 -12.55 9.35
CA ALA A 39 12.58 -12.00 10.22
C ALA A 39 11.18 -12.57 9.89
N LEU A 40 10.84 -12.68 8.60
CA LEU A 40 9.58 -13.29 8.14
C LEU A 40 9.50 -14.77 8.50
N GLN A 41 10.58 -15.53 8.30
CA GLN A 41 10.65 -16.95 8.67
C GLN A 41 10.49 -17.14 10.18
N LYS A 42 11.18 -16.35 10.98
CA LYS A 42 11.06 -16.36 12.44
C LYS A 42 9.66 -16.01 12.92
N ALA A 43 8.96 -15.14 12.18
CA ALA A 43 7.58 -14.79 12.45
C ALA A 43 6.58 -15.85 11.96
N GLY A 44 6.99 -16.89 11.22
CA GLY A 44 6.15 -17.92 10.62
C GLY A 44 5.35 -17.41 9.40
N LEU A 45 5.79 -16.30 8.80
CA LEU A 45 5.12 -15.68 7.65
C LEU A 45 5.79 -16.04 6.31
N LEU A 46 6.88 -16.79 6.34
CA LEU A 46 7.60 -17.28 5.18
C LEU A 46 8.19 -18.65 5.51
N HIS A 47 7.99 -19.64 4.65
CA HIS A 47 8.58 -20.96 4.84
C HIS A 47 8.96 -21.61 3.50
N ALA A 48 9.98 -22.47 3.53
CA ALA A 48 10.39 -23.20 2.33
C ALA A 48 9.33 -24.26 1.96
N GLU A 49 8.87 -24.23 0.71
CA GLU A 49 7.89 -25.18 0.18
C GLU A 49 8.17 -25.48 -1.29
N GLY A 50 8.75 -26.64 -1.55
CA GLY A 50 9.07 -27.10 -2.90
C GLY A 50 10.27 -26.40 -3.51
N TYR A 51 10.38 -26.51 -4.82
CA TYR A 51 11.50 -26.01 -5.60
C TYR A 51 11.01 -25.15 -6.79
N GLU A 52 11.81 -24.19 -7.18
CA GLU A 52 11.62 -23.48 -8.43
C GLU A 52 12.22 -24.29 -9.59
N VAL A 53 11.51 -24.30 -10.73
CA VAL A 53 11.96 -25.00 -11.94
C VAL A 53 12.94 -24.18 -12.77
N ALA A 54 13.26 -22.95 -12.39
CA ALA A 54 14.20 -22.09 -13.09
C ALA A 54 15.15 -21.44 -12.09
N ALA A 55 16.44 -21.50 -12.37
CA ALA A 55 17.47 -20.83 -11.59
C ALA A 55 18.35 -19.98 -12.51
N ALA A 56 18.99 -18.94 -11.97
CA ALA A 56 20.05 -18.26 -12.68
C ALA A 56 21.19 -19.24 -12.97
N SER A 57 21.66 -19.30 -14.23
CA SER A 57 22.81 -20.15 -14.56
C SER A 57 24.08 -19.55 -13.96
N PRO A 58 24.80 -20.29 -13.10
CA PRO A 58 26.08 -19.79 -12.57
C PRO A 58 27.21 -19.77 -13.60
N ALA A 59 27.01 -20.35 -14.78
CA ALA A 59 28.04 -20.56 -15.80
C ALA A 59 27.97 -19.59 -16.97
N ASP A 60 26.83 -18.99 -17.21
CA ASP A 60 26.63 -18.04 -18.31
C ASP A 60 26.34 -16.66 -17.71
N HIS A 61 27.11 -15.67 -18.13
CA HIS A 61 26.93 -14.26 -17.74
C HIS A 61 25.65 -13.63 -18.31
N GLU A 62 24.72 -14.45 -18.79
CA GLU A 62 23.44 -14.02 -19.28
C GLU A 62 22.40 -14.18 -18.15
N ASP A 63 21.70 -13.10 -17.81
CA ASP A 63 20.61 -13.05 -16.81
C ASP A 63 19.35 -13.85 -17.26
N VAL A 64 19.54 -14.91 -18.05
CA VAL A 64 18.44 -15.74 -18.56
C VAL A 64 18.21 -16.90 -17.58
N PRO A 65 17.05 -17.01 -16.99
CA PRO A 65 16.72 -18.16 -16.14
C PRO A 65 16.82 -19.46 -16.91
N THR A 66 17.67 -20.38 -16.46
CA THR A 66 17.83 -21.68 -17.06
C THR A 66 16.96 -22.70 -16.33
N ALA A 67 16.25 -23.55 -17.06
CA ALA A 67 15.41 -24.59 -16.48
C ALA A 67 16.27 -25.58 -15.69
N ALA A 68 15.92 -25.78 -14.41
CA ALA A 68 16.50 -26.83 -13.60
C ALA A 68 15.85 -28.17 -13.94
N THR A 69 16.66 -29.17 -14.25
CA THR A 69 16.19 -30.51 -14.59
C THR A 69 16.63 -31.51 -13.53
N TRP A 70 15.70 -32.32 -13.04
CA TRP A 70 16.03 -33.45 -12.17
C TRP A 70 16.78 -34.52 -12.92
N CYS A 71 17.94 -34.94 -12.42
CA CYS A 71 18.71 -36.09 -12.97
C CYS A 71 18.55 -37.27 -12.02
N PRO A 72 17.78 -38.31 -12.40
CA PRO A 72 17.56 -39.49 -11.56
C PRO A 72 18.85 -40.23 -11.24
N ASP A 73 19.79 -40.34 -12.19
CA ASP A 73 21.05 -41.04 -12.02
C ASP A 73 21.98 -40.34 -11.00
N ARG A 74 21.80 -39.05 -10.81
CA ARG A 74 22.60 -38.23 -9.86
C ARG A 74 21.83 -37.87 -8.59
N GLY A 75 20.53 -38.11 -8.57
CA GLY A 75 19.67 -37.76 -7.44
C GLY A 75 19.67 -36.27 -7.11
N ALA A 76 19.86 -35.39 -8.12
CA ALA A 76 20.03 -33.96 -7.94
C ALA A 76 19.41 -33.15 -9.09
N PHE A 77 19.03 -31.90 -8.80
CA PHE A 77 18.73 -30.94 -9.83
C PHE A 77 20.01 -30.34 -10.42
N GLY A 78 19.94 -29.96 -11.69
CA GLY A 78 21.05 -29.31 -12.39
C GLY A 78 20.61 -28.68 -13.69
N THR A 79 21.53 -27.96 -14.32
CA THR A 79 21.35 -27.37 -15.65
C THR A 79 22.38 -27.92 -16.63
N PHE A 80 22.00 -27.96 -17.90
CA PHE A 80 22.95 -28.25 -18.98
C PHE A 80 23.55 -26.97 -19.51
N THR A 81 24.87 -26.83 -19.45
CA THR A 81 25.61 -25.71 -20.03
C THR A 81 26.49 -26.16 -21.16
N THR A 82 26.64 -25.31 -22.20
CA THR A 82 27.30 -25.69 -23.46
C THR A 82 28.79 -26.01 -23.32
N GLY A 83 29.44 -25.63 -22.29
CA GLY A 83 30.89 -25.86 -22.08
C GLY A 83 31.21 -26.87 -20.97
N ALA A 84 30.36 -26.98 -19.96
CA ALA A 84 30.58 -27.79 -18.77
C ALA A 84 29.69 -29.06 -18.70
N GLY A 85 28.76 -29.24 -19.65
CA GLY A 85 27.78 -30.29 -19.60
C GLY A 85 26.73 -30.09 -18.51
N TRP A 86 26.36 -31.15 -17.80
CA TRP A 86 25.42 -31.08 -16.71
C TRP A 86 26.09 -30.57 -15.42
N VAL A 87 25.60 -29.42 -14.89
CA VAL A 87 26.10 -28.76 -13.68
C VAL A 87 25.06 -28.92 -12.57
N PRO A 88 25.40 -29.53 -11.42
CA PRO A 88 24.46 -29.66 -10.32
C PRO A 88 24.12 -28.28 -9.72
N LEU A 89 22.85 -28.08 -9.38
CA LEU A 89 22.37 -26.92 -8.65
C LEU A 89 22.13 -27.33 -7.19
N PRO A 90 22.69 -26.63 -6.22
CA PRO A 90 22.40 -26.88 -4.81
C PRO A 90 20.91 -26.69 -4.50
N ASP A 91 20.32 -27.57 -3.71
CA ASP A 91 18.91 -27.50 -3.31
C ASP A 91 18.54 -26.14 -2.71
N MET A 92 19.49 -25.52 -1.98
CA MET A 92 19.31 -24.19 -1.41
C MET A 92 19.11 -23.09 -2.46
N GLN A 93 19.64 -23.24 -3.67
CA GLN A 93 19.44 -22.26 -4.77
C GLN A 93 18.11 -22.44 -5.49
N LEU A 94 17.48 -23.60 -5.32
CA LEU A 94 16.20 -23.94 -5.95
C LEU A 94 15.02 -23.85 -4.99
N ALA A 95 15.27 -23.67 -3.71
CA ALA A 95 14.21 -23.58 -2.72
C ALA A 95 13.25 -22.45 -3.05
N ARG A 96 11.97 -22.78 -3.07
CA ARG A 96 10.88 -21.81 -3.15
C ARG A 96 10.36 -21.52 -1.75
N TYR A 97 10.21 -20.26 -1.44
CA TYR A 97 9.68 -19.80 -0.17
C TYR A 97 8.28 -19.21 -0.36
N VAL A 98 7.29 -19.74 0.37
CA VAL A 98 5.88 -19.40 0.20
C VAL A 98 5.39 -18.58 1.40
N LEU A 99 4.56 -17.59 1.11
CA LEU A 99 3.82 -16.87 2.12
C LEU A 99 2.47 -17.56 2.36
N PRO A 100 2.19 -18.07 3.56
CA PRO A 100 0.88 -18.62 3.92
C PRO A 100 -0.13 -17.47 4.09
N ILE A 101 -0.81 -17.07 3.04
CA ILE A 101 -1.64 -15.86 2.99
C ILE A 101 -2.63 -15.81 4.15
N GLU A 102 -3.31 -16.91 4.45
CA GLU A 102 -4.29 -16.94 5.54
C GLU A 102 -3.66 -16.71 6.92
N GLN A 103 -2.42 -17.18 7.13
CA GLN A 103 -1.68 -16.91 8.38
C GLN A 103 -1.26 -15.44 8.43
N VAL A 104 -0.81 -14.85 7.31
CA VAL A 104 -0.50 -13.42 7.20
C VAL A 104 -1.75 -12.61 7.55
N LEU A 105 -2.90 -12.93 6.95
CA LEU A 105 -4.17 -12.25 7.20
C LEU A 105 -4.63 -12.42 8.65
N GLY A 106 -4.50 -13.62 9.19
CA GLY A 106 -4.79 -13.88 10.62
C GLY A 106 -3.99 -12.97 11.53
N ARG A 107 -2.72 -12.75 11.20
CA ARG A 107 -1.84 -11.85 11.95
C ARG A 107 -2.19 -10.38 11.78
N VAL A 108 -2.54 -9.96 10.56
CA VAL A 108 -2.99 -8.59 10.27
C VAL A 108 -4.18 -8.19 11.15
N ILE A 109 -5.12 -9.11 11.36
CA ILE A 109 -6.36 -8.86 12.11
C ILE A 109 -6.33 -9.37 13.56
N GLU A 110 -5.19 -9.85 14.05
CA GLU A 110 -5.06 -10.42 15.40
C GLU A 110 -5.54 -9.48 16.52
N ALA A 111 -5.29 -8.17 16.35
CA ALA A 111 -5.70 -7.16 17.30
C ALA A 111 -7.18 -6.74 17.18
N GLN A 112 -7.91 -7.21 16.16
CA GLN A 112 -9.29 -6.84 15.91
C GLN A 112 -10.28 -7.61 16.81
N ARG A 113 -11.28 -6.90 17.30
CA ARG A 113 -12.43 -7.54 17.98
C ARG A 113 -13.41 -8.05 16.93
N ARG A 114 -13.26 -9.32 16.56
CA ARG A 114 -14.08 -9.98 15.55
C ARG A 114 -15.40 -10.49 16.15
N ALA A 115 -16.43 -10.59 15.31
CA ALA A 115 -17.67 -11.28 15.67
C ALA A 115 -17.38 -12.78 15.94
N PRO A 116 -18.08 -13.41 16.88
CA PRO A 116 -17.93 -14.85 17.12
C PRO A 116 -18.19 -15.66 15.83
N GLY A 117 -17.31 -16.64 15.54
CA GLY A 117 -17.42 -17.49 14.35
C GLY A 117 -17.04 -16.81 13.03
N ALA A 118 -16.43 -15.64 13.06
CA ALA A 118 -15.91 -14.99 11.86
C ALA A 118 -14.61 -15.65 11.43
N ASP A 119 -14.65 -16.59 10.52
CA ASP A 119 -13.48 -17.21 9.90
C ASP A 119 -13.03 -16.41 8.65
N ILE A 120 -11.75 -16.49 8.33
CA ILE A 120 -11.22 -15.94 7.08
C ILE A 120 -11.74 -16.82 5.95
N THR A 121 -12.45 -16.22 5.00
CA THR A 121 -13.03 -16.95 3.86
C THR A 121 -12.53 -16.39 2.55
N CYS A 122 -11.98 -17.25 1.70
CA CYS A 122 -11.58 -16.87 0.35
C CYS A 122 -12.81 -16.63 -0.52
N ILE A 123 -12.95 -15.41 -1.07
CA ILE A 123 -14.05 -15.01 -1.97
C ILE A 123 -13.66 -15.22 -3.43
N VAL A 124 -12.46 -14.77 -3.79
CA VAL A 124 -11.84 -14.97 -5.10
C VAL A 124 -10.49 -15.63 -4.85
N PRO A 125 -10.27 -16.84 -5.39
CA PRO A 125 -9.03 -17.56 -5.17
C PRO A 125 -7.80 -16.70 -5.39
N GLU A 126 -6.88 -16.72 -4.43
CA GLU A 126 -5.61 -15.98 -4.44
C GLU A 126 -5.71 -14.44 -4.53
N LEU A 127 -6.90 -13.84 -4.51
CA LEU A 127 -7.08 -12.41 -4.76
C LEU A 127 -7.89 -11.67 -3.71
N LEU A 128 -8.95 -12.28 -3.16
CA LEU A 128 -9.88 -11.59 -2.27
C LEU A 128 -10.36 -12.50 -1.14
N TRP A 129 -10.26 -12.02 0.09
CA TRP A 129 -10.72 -12.71 1.31
C TRP A 129 -11.69 -11.83 2.11
N ASP A 130 -12.68 -12.47 2.70
CA ASP A 130 -13.50 -11.90 3.78
C ASP A 130 -12.81 -12.22 5.11
N LEU A 131 -12.45 -11.18 5.85
CA LEU A 131 -11.80 -11.30 7.16
C LEU A 131 -12.81 -11.28 8.31
N GLY A 132 -14.10 -11.15 7.97
CA GLY A 132 -15.21 -11.09 8.92
C GLY A 132 -15.56 -9.66 9.37
N ASP A 133 -16.55 -9.60 10.23
CA ASP A 133 -17.05 -8.36 10.80
C ASP A 133 -16.23 -7.96 12.03
N VAL A 134 -15.73 -6.73 12.07
CA VAL A 134 -14.92 -6.19 13.16
C VAL A 134 -15.64 -5.06 13.90
N ARG A 135 -15.40 -4.97 15.20
CA ARG A 135 -15.90 -3.87 16.03
C ARG A 135 -14.85 -2.79 16.16
N LEU A 136 -15.12 -1.63 15.58
CA LEU A 136 -14.22 -0.50 15.67
C LEU A 136 -14.61 0.46 16.79
N PRO A 137 -13.66 1.13 17.45
CA PRO A 137 -13.91 2.17 18.43
C PRO A 137 -14.82 3.27 17.89
N GLY A 138 -15.71 3.78 18.74
CA GLY A 138 -16.65 4.85 18.35
C GLY A 138 -17.77 4.42 17.39
N ARG A 139 -17.83 3.16 16.96
CA ARG A 139 -18.85 2.67 16.03
C ARG A 139 -19.90 1.81 16.73
N ALA A 140 -21.19 2.11 16.49
CA ALA A 140 -22.31 1.35 17.03
C ALA A 140 -22.48 0.00 16.32
N HIS A 141 -22.05 -0.12 15.08
CA HIS A 141 -22.21 -1.31 14.23
C HIS A 141 -20.85 -1.92 13.87
N HIS A 142 -20.87 -3.21 13.58
CA HIS A 142 -19.73 -3.89 13.01
C HIS A 142 -19.44 -3.36 11.59
N VAL A 143 -18.17 -3.37 11.23
CA VAL A 143 -17.67 -3.00 9.90
C VAL A 143 -17.14 -4.26 9.26
N GLN A 144 -17.57 -4.55 8.04
CA GLN A 144 -17.08 -5.69 7.28
C GLN A 144 -15.66 -5.40 6.79
N LEU A 145 -14.74 -6.33 7.04
CA LEU A 145 -13.33 -6.20 6.68
C LEU A 145 -12.97 -7.25 5.63
N TRP A 146 -12.44 -6.80 4.50
CA TRP A 146 -11.94 -7.63 3.41
C TRP A 146 -10.47 -7.35 3.17
N PHE A 147 -9.79 -8.30 2.51
CA PHE A 147 -8.44 -8.11 2.02
C PHE A 147 -8.38 -8.46 0.55
N ALA A 148 -7.71 -7.61 -0.24
CA ALA A 148 -7.48 -7.82 -1.66
C ALA A 148 -6.02 -7.59 -2.02
N ARG A 149 -5.45 -8.43 -2.89
CA ARG A 149 -4.08 -8.27 -3.39
C ARG A 149 -4.06 -8.05 -4.89
N ARG A 150 -2.96 -7.46 -5.39
CA ARG A 150 -2.70 -7.25 -6.82
C ARG A 150 -3.74 -6.37 -7.51
N MET A 151 -4.31 -5.43 -6.77
CA MET A 151 -5.35 -4.54 -7.29
C MET A 151 -4.85 -3.56 -8.37
N ALA A 152 -3.53 -3.39 -8.52
CA ALA A 152 -2.93 -2.62 -9.62
C ALA A 152 -3.19 -3.25 -11.00
N HIS A 153 -3.37 -4.57 -11.07
CA HIS A 153 -3.60 -5.27 -12.33
C HIS A 153 -5.05 -5.08 -12.79
N PRO A 154 -5.31 -4.52 -14.00
CA PRO A 154 -6.67 -4.20 -14.46
C PRO A 154 -7.64 -5.40 -14.44
N GLY A 155 -7.17 -6.59 -14.84
CA GLY A 155 -7.97 -7.82 -14.81
C GLY A 155 -8.38 -8.24 -13.40
N VAL A 156 -7.47 -8.11 -12.41
CA VAL A 156 -7.72 -8.40 -11.00
C VAL A 156 -8.71 -7.37 -10.43
N TRP A 157 -8.50 -6.08 -10.74
CA TRP A 157 -9.40 -5.01 -10.36
C TRP A 157 -10.84 -5.29 -10.79
N GLN A 158 -11.06 -5.71 -12.05
CA GLN A 158 -12.39 -6.03 -12.55
C GLN A 158 -13.00 -7.27 -11.87
N GLN A 159 -12.20 -8.30 -11.57
CA GLN A 159 -12.66 -9.47 -10.81
C GLN A 159 -13.11 -9.09 -9.41
N ILE A 160 -12.33 -8.26 -8.70
CA ILE A 160 -12.68 -7.78 -7.36
C ILE A 160 -13.95 -6.92 -7.42
N LYS A 161 -14.07 -5.99 -8.38
CA LYS A 161 -15.30 -5.19 -8.59
C LYS A 161 -16.51 -6.08 -8.86
N GLY A 162 -16.35 -7.14 -9.65
CA GLY A 162 -17.40 -8.12 -9.91
C GLY A 162 -17.84 -8.85 -8.65
N ALA A 163 -16.89 -9.34 -7.86
CA ALA A 163 -17.15 -10.01 -6.59
C ALA A 163 -17.84 -9.11 -5.55
N VAL A 164 -17.40 -7.85 -5.47
CA VAL A 164 -18.03 -6.82 -4.61
C VAL A 164 -19.50 -6.59 -5.00
N ARG A 165 -19.80 -6.48 -6.29
CA ARG A 165 -21.17 -6.26 -6.81
C ARG A 165 -22.07 -7.47 -6.59
N ALA A 166 -21.53 -8.67 -6.64
CA ALA A 166 -22.26 -9.92 -6.44
C ALA A 166 -22.67 -10.17 -4.97
N ARG A 167 -22.13 -9.41 -4.04
CA ARG A 167 -22.41 -9.55 -2.60
C ARG A 167 -23.47 -8.56 -2.12
N PRO A 168 -24.23 -8.88 -1.06
CA PRO A 168 -25.17 -7.95 -0.46
C PRO A 168 -24.49 -6.62 -0.10
N PRO A 169 -25.16 -5.48 -0.29
CA PRO A 169 -24.61 -4.19 0.06
C PRO A 169 -24.38 -4.12 1.57
N ALA A 170 -23.15 -3.96 2.00
CA ALA A 170 -22.83 -3.65 3.38
C ALA A 170 -23.08 -2.16 3.67
N ARG A 171 -23.44 -1.84 4.91
CA ARG A 171 -23.58 -0.45 5.36
C ARG A 171 -22.26 0.29 5.23
N GLN A 172 -21.17 -0.38 5.61
CA GLN A 172 -19.79 0.08 5.47
C GLN A 172 -18.89 -1.15 5.35
N ARG A 173 -17.95 -1.11 4.40
CA ARG A 173 -16.94 -2.14 4.21
C ARG A 173 -15.59 -1.50 4.00
N ILE A 174 -14.57 -2.07 4.63
CA ILE A 174 -13.16 -1.75 4.41
C ILE A 174 -12.56 -2.86 3.55
N ILE A 175 -11.83 -2.47 2.52
CA ILE A 175 -10.98 -3.36 1.74
C ILE A 175 -9.53 -2.97 2.03
N LEU A 176 -8.85 -3.77 2.83
CA LEU A 176 -7.39 -3.68 2.97
C LEU A 176 -6.74 -4.20 1.70
N THR A 177 -5.63 -3.61 1.28
CA THR A 177 -4.90 -4.10 0.12
C THR A 177 -3.39 -4.02 0.31
N SER A 178 -2.65 -4.99 -0.25
CA SER A 178 -1.19 -4.93 -0.40
C SER A 178 -0.76 -3.94 -1.47
N THR A 179 -1.67 -3.55 -2.36
CA THR A 179 -1.39 -2.60 -3.44
C THR A 179 -1.37 -1.17 -2.92
N ARG A 180 -0.40 -0.36 -3.34
CA ARG A 180 -0.37 1.08 -3.05
C ARG A 180 -1.54 1.77 -3.72
N LEU A 181 -2.14 2.77 -3.05
CA LEU A 181 -3.35 3.44 -3.55
C LEU A 181 -3.12 4.21 -4.85
N ASP A 182 -1.91 4.74 -5.06
CA ASP A 182 -1.49 5.44 -6.27
C ASP A 182 -1.35 4.51 -7.50
N HIS A 183 -1.25 3.20 -7.29
CA HIS A 183 -1.20 2.20 -8.35
C HIS A 183 -2.57 1.63 -8.74
N LEU A 184 -3.64 2.03 -8.08
CA LEU A 184 -4.97 1.52 -8.38
C LEU A 184 -5.47 2.05 -9.74
N PRO A 185 -6.10 1.21 -10.59
CA PRO A 185 -6.64 1.64 -11.88
C PRO A 185 -7.76 2.70 -11.75
N GLU A 186 -8.49 2.66 -10.65
CA GLU A 186 -9.57 3.59 -10.33
C GLU A 186 -9.52 3.94 -8.84
N SER A 187 -9.83 5.17 -8.48
CA SER A 187 -9.67 5.69 -7.11
C SER A 187 -10.71 5.18 -6.11
N ALA A 188 -11.79 4.53 -6.54
CA ALA A 188 -12.85 4.12 -5.61
C ALA A 188 -13.71 2.95 -6.11
N ILE A 189 -14.10 2.10 -5.17
CA ILE A 189 -15.26 1.22 -5.30
C ILE A 189 -16.39 1.88 -4.49
N PRO A 190 -17.55 2.23 -5.08
CA PRO A 190 -18.60 2.93 -4.36
C PRO A 190 -19.00 2.23 -3.05
N ARG A 191 -19.14 3.00 -1.96
CA ARG A 191 -19.48 2.52 -0.61
C ARG A 191 -18.43 1.64 0.09
N HIS A 192 -17.19 1.61 -0.42
CA HIS A 192 -16.08 0.88 0.18
C HIS A 192 -14.95 1.83 0.47
N ALA A 193 -14.34 1.70 1.65
CA ALA A 193 -13.07 2.34 1.95
C ALA A 193 -11.96 1.37 1.55
N ILE A 194 -11.07 1.80 0.64
CA ILE A 194 -9.88 1.03 0.27
C ILE A 194 -8.70 1.61 1.06
N LEU A 195 -8.01 0.76 1.82
CA LEU A 195 -6.87 1.15 2.64
C LEU A 195 -5.66 0.31 2.25
N SER A 196 -4.56 0.98 1.90
CA SER A 196 -3.31 0.28 1.62
C SER A 196 -2.63 -0.17 2.93
N LEU A 197 -2.16 -1.40 2.97
CA LEU A 197 -1.33 -1.88 4.08
C LEU A 197 -0.03 -1.07 4.21
N HIS A 198 0.51 -0.52 3.11
CA HIS A 198 1.65 0.38 3.16
C HIS A 198 1.38 1.60 4.04
N ASP A 199 0.18 2.18 3.96
CA ASP A 199 -0.20 3.36 4.74
C ASP A 199 -0.55 2.99 6.18
N VAL A 200 -1.31 1.90 6.35
CA VAL A 200 -1.83 1.46 7.66
C VAL A 200 -0.73 0.92 8.57
N LEU A 201 0.31 0.29 8.00
CA LEU A 201 1.43 -0.30 8.73
C LEU A 201 2.66 0.61 8.79
N ALA A 202 2.61 1.79 8.18
CA ALA A 202 3.72 2.72 8.18
C ALA A 202 4.21 3.03 9.62
N GLY A 203 5.49 2.78 9.88
CA GLY A 203 6.12 3.02 11.17
C GLY A 203 5.78 2.03 12.30
N GLN A 204 4.99 0.97 12.04
CA GLN A 204 4.58 0.04 13.09
C GLN A 204 5.58 -1.11 13.36
N GLY A 205 6.45 -1.45 12.43
CA GLY A 205 7.41 -2.55 12.58
C GLY A 205 6.80 -3.96 12.73
N ASP A 206 5.48 -4.10 12.69
CA ASP A 206 4.71 -5.35 12.75
C ASP A 206 3.54 -5.27 11.76
N VAL A 207 2.99 -6.43 11.38
CA VAL A 207 1.84 -6.53 10.45
C VAL A 207 0.48 -6.37 11.14
N ARG A 208 0.42 -6.34 12.45
CA ARG A 208 -0.83 -6.20 13.21
C ARG A 208 -1.41 -4.81 13.11
N ILE A 209 -2.68 -4.71 12.75
CA ILE A 209 -3.38 -3.45 12.66
C ILE A 209 -4.24 -3.27 13.90
N GLY A 210 -4.04 -2.16 14.63
CA GLY A 210 -4.91 -1.78 15.74
C GLY A 210 -6.31 -1.36 15.27
N PRO A 211 -7.38 -1.65 16.03
CA PRO A 211 -8.73 -1.21 15.67
C PRO A 211 -8.86 0.32 15.64
N GLU A 212 -8.06 1.03 16.41
CA GLU A 212 -8.00 2.51 16.44
C GLU A 212 -7.49 3.06 15.11
N VAL A 213 -6.54 2.36 14.48
CA VAL A 213 -5.97 2.73 13.18
C VAL A 213 -7.06 2.69 12.11
N LEU A 214 -7.82 1.59 12.03
CA LEU A 214 -8.91 1.47 11.06
C LEU A 214 -10.05 2.47 11.34
N ALA A 215 -10.37 2.72 12.61
CA ALA A 215 -11.38 3.71 12.99
C ALA A 215 -10.98 5.10 12.52
N ALA A 216 -9.74 5.50 12.78
CA ALA A 216 -9.22 6.80 12.40
C ALA A 216 -9.20 7.00 10.87
N TYR A 217 -8.82 6.00 10.08
CA TYR A 217 -8.92 6.07 8.62
C TYR A 217 -10.36 6.26 8.14
N LEU A 218 -11.33 5.60 8.77
CA LEU A 218 -12.74 5.77 8.42
C LEU A 218 -13.29 7.14 8.83
N ASP A 219 -12.74 7.73 9.89
CA ASP A 219 -13.11 9.07 10.36
C ASP A 219 -12.37 10.16 9.60
N GLY A 220 -11.50 9.78 8.64
CA GLY A 220 -10.68 10.69 7.85
C GLY A 220 -9.54 11.30 8.68
N VAL A 221 -9.18 10.69 9.81
CA VAL A 221 -8.00 11.06 10.58
C VAL A 221 -6.80 10.30 10.01
N PRO A 222 -5.74 10.95 9.53
CA PRO A 222 -4.55 10.28 9.05
C PRO A 222 -3.89 9.54 10.22
N THR A 223 -3.92 8.22 10.18
CA THR A 223 -3.20 7.38 11.13
C THR A 223 -1.94 6.88 10.47
N GLY A 224 -0.86 7.50 10.76
CA GLY A 224 0.42 6.96 10.36
C GLY A 224 1.11 7.73 9.26
N ALA A 225 1.70 8.70 9.54
CA ALA A 225 3.09 9.00 9.39
C ALA A 225 3.47 9.73 10.66
N ALA A 226 4.29 9.17 11.47
CA ALA A 226 4.98 9.94 12.47
C ALA A 226 5.57 11.17 11.77
N GLY A 227 4.90 12.33 11.88
CA GLY A 227 5.41 13.60 11.42
C GLY A 227 4.74 14.30 10.23
N GLY A 228 3.76 13.73 9.56
CA GLY A 228 3.10 14.40 8.44
C GLY A 228 2.00 15.36 8.90
N GLU A 229 2.34 16.63 9.08
CA GLU A 229 1.40 17.71 9.42
C GLU A 229 0.33 17.91 8.32
N LEU A 230 0.61 17.44 7.10
CA LEU A 230 -0.19 17.63 5.89
C LEU A 230 -0.32 16.31 5.12
N VAL A 231 -1.55 15.90 4.81
CA VAL A 231 -1.86 14.74 3.97
C VAL A 231 -2.87 15.12 2.89
N VAL A 232 -2.60 14.77 1.64
CA VAL A 232 -3.50 14.97 0.50
C VAL A 232 -4.00 13.62 0.01
N ILE A 233 -5.31 13.47 -0.12
CA ILE A 233 -5.99 12.21 -0.48
C ILE A 233 -6.76 12.38 -1.79
N GLY A 234 -6.75 11.34 -2.62
CA GLY A 234 -7.60 11.21 -3.79
C GLY A 234 -7.46 12.33 -4.81
N ASP A 235 -6.28 12.53 -5.39
CA ASP A 235 -6.00 13.57 -6.40
C ASP A 235 -6.40 14.99 -5.93
N GLY A 236 -6.14 15.30 -4.65
CA GLY A 236 -6.49 16.60 -4.06
C GLY A 236 -7.97 16.77 -3.72
N ARG A 237 -8.76 15.71 -3.69
CA ARG A 237 -10.20 15.76 -3.31
C ARG A 237 -10.39 16.02 -1.83
N GLU A 238 -9.45 15.58 -1.02
CA GLU A 238 -9.48 15.78 0.42
C GLU A 238 -8.07 16.09 0.91
N VAL A 239 -7.94 17.09 1.78
CA VAL A 239 -6.69 17.49 2.38
C VAL A 239 -6.86 17.54 3.89
N HIS A 240 -5.98 16.85 4.59
CA HIS A 240 -5.91 16.86 6.04
C HIS A 240 -4.73 17.70 6.49
N LEU A 241 -4.99 18.69 7.32
CA LEU A 241 -3.96 19.53 7.94
C LEU A 241 -4.27 19.63 9.43
N ARG A 242 -3.39 19.07 10.28
CA ARG A 242 -3.51 19.13 11.75
C ARG A 242 -4.89 18.73 12.29
N GLY A 243 -5.49 17.68 11.72
CA GLY A 243 -6.81 17.19 12.11
C GLY A 243 -7.99 17.95 11.50
N ALA A 244 -7.77 19.03 10.78
CA ALA A 244 -8.80 19.68 9.99
C ALA A 244 -8.89 19.04 8.59
N ILE A 245 -10.12 18.80 8.14
CA ILE A 245 -10.40 18.15 6.85
C ILE A 245 -11.01 19.16 5.89
N TYR A 246 -10.39 19.30 4.72
CA TYR A 246 -10.86 20.17 3.63
C TYR A 246 -11.22 19.30 2.43
N ARG A 247 -12.48 19.38 1.95
CA ARG A 247 -12.99 18.56 0.85
C ARG A 247 -13.24 19.39 -0.39
N PHE A 248 -12.77 18.90 -1.54
CA PHE A 248 -12.90 19.52 -2.86
C PHE A 248 -13.70 18.62 -3.82
N PRO A 249 -15.01 18.41 -3.56
CA PRO A 249 -15.83 17.47 -4.34
C PRO A 249 -16.07 17.94 -5.78
N LYS A 250 -16.07 19.26 -6.00
CA LYS A 250 -16.28 19.91 -7.29
C LYS A 250 -15.17 20.94 -7.48
N GLY A 251 -14.49 20.95 -8.57
CA GLY A 251 -13.45 21.94 -8.84
C GLY A 251 -12.12 21.29 -9.20
N ASP A 252 -12.03 20.90 -10.46
CA ASP A 252 -10.82 20.31 -11.00
C ASP A 252 -9.62 21.23 -10.83
N THR A 253 -9.78 22.53 -11.07
CA THR A 253 -8.73 23.53 -10.93
C THR A 253 -8.23 23.64 -9.48
N GLN A 254 -9.13 23.59 -8.47
CA GLN A 254 -8.74 23.60 -7.06
C GLN A 254 -7.86 22.39 -6.72
N ARG A 255 -8.26 21.20 -7.17
CA ARG A 255 -7.51 19.97 -6.93
C ARG A 255 -6.14 19.99 -7.62
N ARG A 256 -6.06 20.49 -8.85
CA ARG A 256 -4.79 20.64 -9.57
C ARG A 256 -3.84 21.58 -8.85
N VAL A 257 -4.34 22.71 -8.31
CA VAL A 257 -3.54 23.62 -7.46
C VAL A 257 -3.02 22.91 -6.21
N ILE A 258 -3.90 22.18 -5.50
CA ILE A 258 -3.52 21.43 -4.31
C ILE A 258 -2.45 20.40 -4.63
N MET A 259 -2.62 19.61 -5.69
CA MET A 259 -1.64 18.58 -6.09
C MET A 259 -0.31 19.17 -6.49
N HIS A 260 -0.31 20.33 -7.18
CA HIS A 260 0.94 21.02 -7.54
C HIS A 260 1.69 21.50 -6.29
N LEU A 261 0.97 22.12 -5.35
CA LEU A 261 1.56 22.54 -4.07
C LEU A 261 2.04 21.38 -3.22
N TYR A 262 1.32 20.25 -3.25
CA TYR A 262 1.69 19.06 -2.50
C TYR A 262 2.94 18.39 -3.08
N ALA A 263 3.07 18.32 -4.40
CA ALA A 263 4.29 17.84 -5.05
C ALA A 263 5.50 18.70 -4.65
N ALA A 264 5.38 20.02 -4.69
CA ALA A 264 6.43 20.93 -4.25
C ALA A 264 6.78 20.77 -2.75
N TYR A 265 5.77 20.56 -1.91
CA TYR A 265 5.97 20.30 -0.48
C TYR A 265 6.76 19.02 -0.21
N LEU A 266 6.49 17.94 -0.96
CA LEU A 266 7.24 16.68 -0.86
C LEU A 266 8.71 16.82 -1.32
N GLU A 267 8.98 17.77 -2.21
CA GLU A 267 10.33 18.16 -2.65
C GLU A 267 11.03 19.12 -1.68
N GLY A 268 10.36 19.49 -0.57
CA GLY A 268 10.88 20.40 0.45
C GLY A 268 10.60 21.89 0.18
N GLU A 269 9.87 22.22 -0.90
CA GLU A 269 9.48 23.60 -1.22
C GLU A 269 8.13 23.93 -0.58
N VAL A 270 8.17 24.54 0.60
CA VAL A 270 6.97 24.85 1.42
C VAL A 270 6.10 25.95 0.80
N GLN A 271 6.69 26.85 0.02
CA GLN A 271 6.01 27.97 -0.64
C GLN A 271 6.43 28.06 -2.11
N VAL A 272 5.48 28.15 -3.01
CA VAL A 272 5.65 28.20 -4.45
C VAL A 272 5.23 29.56 -4.99
N PRO A 273 6.01 30.20 -5.90
CA PRO A 273 5.58 31.44 -6.54
C PRO A 273 4.22 31.26 -7.24
N THR A 274 3.25 32.13 -6.95
CA THR A 274 1.91 32.10 -7.55
C THR A 274 1.97 32.09 -9.08
N ALA A 275 2.86 32.86 -9.67
CA ALA A 275 3.07 32.89 -11.12
C ALA A 275 3.51 31.52 -11.69
N ARG A 276 4.34 30.76 -10.94
CA ARG A 276 4.77 29.41 -11.33
C ARG A 276 3.61 28.41 -11.30
N ILE A 277 2.74 28.52 -10.29
CA ILE A 277 1.53 27.68 -10.18
C ILE A 277 0.60 27.94 -11.37
N ILE A 278 0.33 29.21 -11.67
CA ILE A 278 -0.52 29.63 -12.79
C ILE A 278 0.01 29.11 -14.12
N ALA A 279 1.32 29.29 -14.35
CA ALA A 279 1.97 28.79 -15.57
C ALA A 279 1.97 27.26 -15.68
N ALA A 280 2.29 26.54 -14.60
CA ALA A 280 2.34 25.08 -14.58
C ALA A 280 0.96 24.42 -14.81
N LEU A 281 -0.11 25.12 -14.43
CA LEU A 281 -1.48 24.62 -14.57
C LEU A 281 -2.20 25.15 -15.83
N ASP A 282 -1.50 25.91 -16.67
CA ASP A 282 -2.05 26.54 -17.88
C ASP A 282 -3.29 27.38 -17.59
N MET A 283 -3.21 28.17 -16.51
CA MET A 283 -4.26 29.09 -16.12
C MET A 283 -4.05 30.46 -16.74
N ASP A 284 -5.14 31.24 -16.90
CA ASP A 284 -5.02 32.61 -17.38
C ASP A 284 -4.15 33.43 -16.40
N LEU A 285 -3.20 34.19 -16.96
CA LEU A 285 -2.25 35.02 -16.18
C LEU A 285 -2.96 36.10 -15.33
N SER A 286 -4.19 36.46 -15.66
CA SER A 286 -5.01 37.36 -14.86
C SER A 286 -5.68 36.66 -13.66
N THR A 287 -5.62 35.34 -13.58
CA THR A 287 -6.25 34.55 -12.53
C THR A 287 -5.57 34.77 -11.20
N ARG A 288 -6.34 35.10 -10.17
CA ARG A 288 -5.87 35.11 -8.79
C ARG A 288 -6.22 33.78 -8.13
N LEU A 289 -5.25 33.09 -7.52
CA LEU A 289 -5.50 31.82 -6.84
C LEU A 289 -6.61 31.94 -5.79
N ARG A 290 -6.72 33.09 -5.11
CA ARG A 290 -7.80 33.38 -4.18
C ARG A 290 -9.19 33.23 -4.82
N ASP A 291 -9.35 33.64 -6.07
CA ASP A 291 -10.65 33.57 -6.76
C ASP A 291 -11.02 32.12 -7.12
N THR A 292 -10.03 31.26 -7.37
CA THR A 292 -10.21 29.81 -7.55
C THR A 292 -10.79 29.14 -6.30
N PHE A 293 -10.44 29.63 -5.11
CA PHE A 293 -10.94 29.15 -3.82
C PHE A 293 -12.02 30.04 -3.20
N LYS A 294 -12.63 30.92 -3.97
CA LYS A 294 -13.67 31.84 -3.50
C LYS A 294 -14.79 31.06 -2.79
N HIS A 295 -15.12 31.50 -1.58
CA HIS A 295 -16.11 30.88 -0.70
C HIS A 295 -15.73 29.47 -0.16
N HIS A 296 -14.53 28.94 -0.46
CA HIS A 296 -14.09 27.70 0.12
C HIS A 296 -13.32 27.94 1.43
N PRO A 297 -13.61 27.20 2.52
CA PRO A 297 -12.97 27.43 3.84
C PRO A 297 -11.48 27.11 3.86
N ALA A 298 -10.96 26.51 2.80
CA ALA A 298 -9.53 26.20 2.66
C ALA A 298 -8.67 27.47 2.51
N TRP A 299 -9.19 28.55 1.89
CA TRP A 299 -8.42 29.77 1.72
C TRP A 299 -8.25 30.50 3.04
N GLY A 300 -7.01 30.80 3.41
CA GLY A 300 -6.63 31.42 4.67
C GLY A 300 -6.50 30.46 5.86
N LYS A 301 -6.96 29.19 5.71
CA LYS A 301 -6.82 28.16 6.75
C LYS A 301 -5.95 26.98 6.32
N LEU A 302 -6.14 26.49 5.11
CA LEU A 302 -5.32 25.43 4.51
C LEU A 302 -4.25 26.02 3.61
N LEU A 303 -4.63 26.99 2.78
CA LEU A 303 -3.76 27.66 1.81
C LEU A 303 -3.61 29.13 2.20
N ILE A 304 -2.38 29.61 2.17
CA ILE A 304 -2.04 31.04 2.39
C ILE A 304 -1.24 31.55 1.21
N GLU A 305 -1.49 32.81 0.87
CA GLU A 305 -0.69 33.57 -0.10
C GLU A 305 -0.12 34.80 0.59
N LYS A 306 1.20 34.92 0.61
CA LYS A 306 1.92 36.08 1.14
C LYS A 306 3.01 36.50 0.15
N ALA A 307 3.05 37.79 -0.17
CA ALA A 307 4.08 38.36 -1.06
C ALA A 307 4.26 37.61 -2.40
N GLY A 308 3.17 37.10 -3.01
CA GLY A 308 3.21 36.39 -4.28
C GLY A 308 3.69 34.94 -4.18
N LEU A 309 3.84 34.41 -2.97
CA LEU A 309 4.14 33.01 -2.69
C LEU A 309 2.89 32.35 -2.09
N CYS A 310 2.52 31.17 -2.61
CA CYS A 310 1.40 30.37 -2.12
C CYS A 310 1.90 29.04 -1.56
N GLY A 311 1.33 28.58 -0.46
CA GLY A 311 1.68 27.31 0.18
C GLY A 311 0.64 26.88 1.19
N PHE A 312 0.88 25.69 1.79
CA PHE A 312 0.06 25.20 2.89
C PHE A 312 0.38 25.96 4.19
N CYS A 313 -0.67 26.21 5.00
CA CYS A 313 -0.53 26.86 6.30
C CYS A 313 0.01 25.90 7.35
N LEU A 314 1.33 25.68 7.38
CA LEU A 314 2.01 24.74 8.27
C LEU A 314 2.32 25.33 9.65
N GLU A 315 2.20 26.63 9.85
CA GLU A 315 2.40 27.27 11.17
C GLU A 315 1.13 27.22 12.02
N PRO A 316 1.24 27.06 13.38
CA PRO A 316 0.09 27.14 14.26
C PRO A 316 -0.59 28.51 14.14
N ALA A 317 -1.94 28.54 14.18
CA ALA A 317 -2.75 29.75 14.00
C ALA A 317 -2.47 30.85 15.04
N ASP A 318 -1.84 30.51 16.16
CA ASP A 318 -1.54 31.45 17.25
C ASP A 318 -0.31 32.35 17.00
N GLN A 319 0.47 32.14 15.93
CA GLN A 319 1.60 33.01 15.59
C GLN A 319 1.32 34.00 14.45
N ALA A 320 0.12 33.96 13.86
CA ALA A 320 -0.24 34.86 12.75
C ALA A 320 -0.91 36.17 13.19
N ALA A 321 -0.99 36.46 14.50
CA ALA A 321 -1.59 37.68 15.09
C ALA A 321 -0.54 38.50 15.87
N GLY A 322 0.62 38.70 15.26
CA GLY A 322 1.65 39.59 15.79
C GLY A 322 2.10 40.60 14.74
#